data_35efbd3e8e84a628ca0c0f83eb81795f
#
_entry.id   35efbd3e8e84a628ca0c0f83eb81795f
#
_cell.length_a   1.000
_cell.length_b   1.000
_cell.length_c   1.000
_cell.angle_alpha   90.00
_cell.angle_beta   90.00
_cell.angle_gamma   90.00
#
_symmetry.space_group_name_H-M   'P 1'
#
loop_
_entity.id
_entity.type
_entity.pdbx_description
1 polymer ?
#
loop_
_entity_poly.entity_id
_entity_poly.type
_entity_poly.pdbx_seq_one_letter_code
_entity_poly.pdbx_strand_id
1 'polypeptide(L)'
;MTAQRRILVVEDDPGIAELLVDYLRHDGYFATRLADGQLALSEIRYAPPDLLILDLMLPGLDGVSLCKAVREFSDLPILMLTARVHELDRLLGLNSGADDYVCKPFSPREVMARVQALLRRAEGRVSQTARPWQVDDAGLRIAWHGQWLTLTPLEFRMFRQLLSQPGRVFSRAQLLESGHAETRDVGDRVIDTRIKNLRRKLQAVGGDGDCIASVYGVGYRFDIPAGNGGP
;
A
#
# COMPACT_ATOMS: atom_id res chain seq x y z
N MET A 1 16.16 2.25 -25.69
CA MET A 1 16.65 1.63 -24.45
C MET A 1 15.86 2.29 -23.31
N THR A 2 14.97 1.56 -22.64
CA THR A 2 14.27 2.07 -21.45
C THR A 2 15.30 2.26 -20.35
N ALA A 3 15.37 3.46 -19.76
CA ALA A 3 16.25 3.76 -18.64
C ALA A 3 15.97 2.76 -17.51
N GLN A 4 17.03 2.21 -16.92
CA GLN A 4 16.94 1.29 -15.80
C GLN A 4 16.40 2.05 -14.59
N ARG A 5 15.37 1.50 -13.93
CA ARG A 5 14.73 2.14 -12.77
C ARG A 5 15.65 2.15 -11.56
N ARG A 6 15.67 3.28 -10.89
CA ARG A 6 16.48 3.52 -9.71
C ARG A 6 15.66 3.22 -8.44
N ILE A 7 16.17 2.36 -7.58
CA ILE A 7 15.59 2.06 -6.27
C ILE A 7 16.60 2.38 -5.19
N LEU A 8 16.20 3.19 -4.23
CA LEU A 8 17.01 3.49 -3.05
C LEU A 8 16.53 2.63 -1.88
N VAL A 9 17.44 1.90 -1.26
CA VAL A 9 17.22 1.14 -0.03
C VAL A 9 17.85 1.90 1.12
N VAL A 10 17.04 2.28 2.12
CA VAL A 10 17.51 2.95 3.34
C VAL A 10 17.26 2.02 4.50
N GLU A 11 18.32 1.37 4.95
CA GLU A 11 18.32 0.30 5.95
C GLU A 11 19.68 0.28 6.63
N ASP A 12 19.72 0.31 7.95
CA ASP A 12 20.96 0.35 8.76
C ASP A 12 21.57 -1.05 8.95
N ASP A 13 20.78 -2.12 8.90
CA ASP A 13 21.31 -3.49 8.89
C ASP A 13 21.94 -3.81 7.53
N PRO A 14 23.29 -4.00 7.48
CA PRO A 14 23.98 -4.24 6.22
C PRO A 14 23.57 -5.55 5.55
N GLY A 15 23.21 -6.58 6.32
CA GLY A 15 22.81 -7.89 5.81
C GLY A 15 21.45 -7.81 5.10
N ILE A 16 20.48 -7.09 5.68
CA ILE A 16 19.19 -6.85 5.08
C ILE A 16 19.32 -5.95 3.83
N ALA A 17 20.10 -4.88 3.95
CA ALA A 17 20.29 -3.94 2.85
C ALA A 17 20.95 -4.61 1.63
N GLU A 18 22.02 -5.40 1.83
CA GLU A 18 22.70 -6.12 0.76
C GLU A 18 21.79 -7.16 0.11
N LEU A 19 21.07 -7.95 0.92
CA LEU A 19 20.11 -8.93 0.42
C LEU A 19 19.07 -8.27 -0.51
N LEU A 20 18.49 -7.16 -0.10
CA LEU A 20 17.49 -6.44 -0.91
C LEU A 20 18.11 -5.87 -2.19
N VAL A 21 19.28 -5.27 -2.10
CA VAL A 21 20.00 -4.73 -3.27
C VAL A 21 20.31 -5.82 -4.28
N ASP A 22 20.74 -7.00 -3.84
CA ASP A 22 21.06 -8.12 -4.72
C ASP A 22 19.82 -8.65 -5.45
N TYR A 23 18.69 -8.81 -4.74
CA TYR A 23 17.42 -9.23 -5.35
C TYR A 23 16.92 -8.17 -6.36
N LEU A 24 16.99 -6.88 -6.03
CA LEU A 24 16.61 -5.80 -6.92
C LEU A 24 17.46 -5.76 -8.20
N ARG A 25 18.78 -5.94 -8.07
CA ARG A 25 19.69 -6.00 -9.23
C ARG A 25 19.43 -7.22 -10.09
N HIS A 26 19.15 -8.37 -9.46
CA HIS A 26 18.77 -9.58 -10.18
C HIS A 26 17.51 -9.38 -11.02
N ASP A 27 16.53 -8.63 -10.50
CA ASP A 27 15.29 -8.27 -11.21
C ASP A 27 15.48 -7.11 -12.22
N GLY A 28 16.72 -6.65 -12.45
CA GLY A 28 17.06 -5.67 -13.47
C GLY A 28 16.94 -4.21 -13.04
N TYR A 29 16.81 -3.91 -11.75
CA TYR A 29 16.79 -2.54 -11.23
C TYR A 29 18.19 -2.02 -10.95
N PHE A 30 18.36 -0.69 -11.03
CA PHE A 30 19.54 -0.02 -10.48
C PHE A 30 19.28 0.27 -9.01
N ALA A 31 19.87 -0.52 -8.11
CA ALA A 31 19.67 -0.40 -6.69
C ALA A 31 20.91 0.12 -5.96
N THR A 32 20.71 1.11 -5.11
CA THR A 32 21.71 1.70 -4.19
C THR A 32 21.21 1.60 -2.76
N ARG A 33 22.13 1.65 -1.78
CA ARG A 33 21.80 1.63 -0.36
C ARG A 33 22.40 2.81 0.39
N LEU A 34 21.69 3.25 1.43
CA LEU A 34 22.15 4.17 2.46
C LEU A 34 21.73 3.65 3.83
N ALA A 35 22.53 3.94 4.86
CA ALA A 35 22.26 3.52 6.23
C ALA A 35 21.81 4.68 7.14
N ASP A 36 21.67 5.89 6.59
CA ASP A 36 21.40 7.11 7.33
C ASP A 36 20.26 7.88 6.67
N GLY A 37 19.22 8.22 7.48
CA GLY A 37 18.04 8.90 6.99
C GLY A 37 18.30 10.34 6.53
N GLN A 38 19.27 11.06 7.14
CA GLN A 38 19.59 12.42 6.75
C GLN A 38 20.30 12.48 5.39
N LEU A 39 21.24 11.53 5.17
CA LEU A 39 21.89 11.37 3.87
C LEU A 39 20.90 10.96 2.80
N ALA A 40 19.96 10.06 3.15
CA ALA A 40 18.89 9.64 2.24
C ALA A 40 17.99 10.79 1.82
N LEU A 41 17.59 11.67 2.73
CA LEU A 41 16.79 12.85 2.41
C LEU A 41 17.51 13.77 1.42
N SER A 42 18.80 13.98 1.63
CA SER A 42 19.64 14.79 0.74
C SER A 42 19.77 14.17 -0.65
N GLU A 43 20.01 12.85 -0.71
CA GLU A 43 20.10 12.10 -1.97
C GLU A 43 18.79 12.14 -2.76
N ILE A 44 17.65 11.93 -2.08
CA ILE A 44 16.31 11.95 -2.72
C ILE A 44 16.01 13.33 -3.32
N ARG A 45 16.42 14.42 -2.68
CA ARG A 45 16.25 15.78 -3.21
C ARG A 45 17.13 16.06 -4.43
N TYR A 46 18.37 15.58 -4.42
CA TYR A 46 19.33 15.82 -5.50
C TYR A 46 19.10 14.91 -6.70
N ALA A 47 18.86 13.64 -6.45
CA ALA A 47 18.69 12.60 -7.46
C ALA A 47 17.54 11.65 -7.07
N PRO A 48 16.28 12.02 -7.32
CA PRO A 48 15.12 11.24 -6.89
C PRO A 48 15.13 9.83 -7.50
N PRO A 49 14.96 8.78 -6.69
CA PRO A 49 14.76 7.43 -7.20
C PRO A 49 13.33 7.24 -7.73
N ASP A 50 13.07 6.12 -8.43
CA ASP A 50 11.73 5.74 -8.87
C ASP A 50 10.92 5.07 -7.74
N LEU A 51 11.61 4.54 -6.70
CA LEU A 51 11.00 3.96 -5.51
C LEU A 51 11.98 3.98 -4.33
N LEU A 52 11.46 4.19 -3.14
CA LEU A 52 12.18 4.14 -1.87
C LEU A 52 11.74 2.91 -1.07
N ILE A 53 12.69 2.07 -0.64
CA ILE A 53 12.50 1.08 0.41
C ILE A 53 13.11 1.67 1.67
N LEU A 54 12.33 1.75 2.75
CA LEU A 54 12.69 2.54 3.92
C LEU A 54 12.44 1.75 5.21
N ASP A 55 13.51 1.51 5.97
CA ASP A 55 13.35 1.01 7.34
C ASP A 55 12.82 2.10 8.27
N LEU A 56 12.02 1.67 9.22
CA LEU A 56 11.50 2.54 10.27
C LEU A 56 12.57 2.94 11.29
N MET A 57 13.41 2.00 11.66
CA MET A 57 14.34 2.12 12.79
C MET A 57 15.72 2.55 12.29
N LEU A 58 15.81 3.76 11.72
CA LEU A 58 17.08 4.32 11.26
C LEU A 58 17.75 5.17 12.35
N PRO A 59 19.07 5.21 12.42
CA PRO A 59 19.79 6.14 13.26
C PRO A 59 19.64 7.57 12.73
N GLY A 60 19.64 8.54 13.65
CA GLY A 60 19.51 9.96 13.31
C GLY A 60 18.09 10.35 12.94
N LEU A 61 17.78 10.44 11.65
CA LEU A 61 16.43 10.71 11.14
C LEU A 61 15.69 9.39 10.94
N ASP A 62 14.71 9.12 11.82
CA ASP A 62 13.89 7.91 11.73
C ASP A 62 13.07 7.83 10.43
N GLY A 63 12.68 6.61 10.04
CA GLY A 63 11.99 6.37 8.77
C GLY A 63 10.65 7.07 8.64
N VAL A 64 9.91 7.30 9.73
CA VAL A 64 8.63 8.03 9.71
C VAL A 64 8.87 9.51 9.40
N SER A 65 9.83 10.09 10.08
CA SER A 65 10.22 11.50 9.89
C SER A 65 10.77 11.72 8.48
N LEU A 66 11.59 10.78 7.97
CA LEU A 66 12.08 10.82 6.58
C LEU A 66 10.92 10.73 5.59
N CYS A 67 9.99 9.79 5.79
CA CYS A 67 8.82 9.64 4.92
C CYS A 67 7.99 10.92 4.86
N LYS A 68 7.68 11.54 6.01
CA LYS A 68 6.96 12.82 6.06
C LYS A 68 7.70 13.93 5.33
N ALA A 69 9.01 14.06 5.57
CA ALA A 69 9.83 15.07 4.90
C ALA A 69 9.87 14.88 3.37
N VAL A 70 9.91 13.64 2.89
CA VAL A 70 9.82 13.34 1.45
C VAL A 70 8.44 13.74 0.91
N ARG A 71 7.36 13.49 1.63
CA ARG A 71 5.98 13.83 1.21
C ARG A 71 5.72 15.33 1.10
N GLU A 72 6.53 16.18 1.72
CA GLU A 72 6.43 17.64 1.57
C GLU A 72 6.76 18.11 0.14
N PHE A 73 7.51 17.32 -0.63
CA PHE A 73 7.96 17.72 -1.96
C PHE A 73 7.85 16.63 -3.05
N SER A 74 7.43 15.41 -2.72
CA SER A 74 7.43 14.29 -3.68
C SER A 74 6.36 13.26 -3.39
N ASP A 75 5.74 12.76 -4.47
CA ASP A 75 4.84 11.59 -4.48
C ASP A 75 5.60 10.28 -4.77
N LEU A 76 6.91 10.24 -4.52
CA LEU A 76 7.77 9.07 -4.67
C LEU A 76 7.15 7.84 -4.00
N PRO A 77 7.00 6.69 -4.68
CA PRO A 77 6.54 5.46 -4.06
C PRO A 77 7.46 5.05 -2.90
N ILE A 78 6.86 4.82 -1.71
CA ILE A 78 7.59 4.43 -0.50
C ILE A 78 7.05 3.11 0.03
N LEU A 79 7.93 2.09 0.09
CA LEU A 79 7.71 0.83 0.76
C LEU A 79 8.41 0.85 2.12
N MET A 80 7.67 0.84 3.21
CA MET A 80 8.25 0.78 4.55
C MET A 80 8.52 -0.64 5.02
N LEU A 81 9.68 -0.85 5.65
CA LEU A 81 10.02 -2.05 6.38
C LEU A 81 9.85 -1.80 7.88
N THR A 82 9.29 -2.75 8.63
CA THR A 82 9.04 -2.57 10.08
C THR A 82 9.23 -3.86 10.85
N ALA A 83 9.80 -3.77 12.05
CA ALA A 83 10.03 -4.91 12.93
C ALA A 83 8.78 -5.32 13.74
N ARG A 84 7.76 -4.48 13.88
CA ARG A 84 6.65 -4.71 14.82
C ARG A 84 5.29 -4.38 14.23
N VAL A 85 4.37 -5.32 14.38
CA VAL A 85 2.94 -5.16 14.04
C VAL A 85 2.30 -4.01 14.84
N HIS A 86 2.63 -3.85 16.11
CA HIS A 86 2.11 -2.76 16.95
C HIS A 86 2.65 -1.35 16.60
N GLU A 87 3.84 -1.26 16.00
CA GLU A 87 4.35 0.00 15.45
C GLU A 87 3.57 0.41 14.21
N LEU A 88 3.12 -0.54 13.41
CA LEU A 88 2.27 -0.29 12.25
C LEU A 88 0.95 0.36 12.62
N ASP A 89 0.29 -0.04 13.71
CA ASP A 89 -0.96 0.58 14.18
C ASP A 89 -0.74 2.06 14.54
N ARG A 90 0.41 2.39 15.19
CA ARG A 90 0.80 3.78 15.47
C ARG A 90 1.12 4.57 14.20
N LEU A 91 1.80 3.94 13.24
CA LEU A 91 2.23 4.58 11.98
C LEU A 91 1.08 4.85 11.03
N LEU A 92 0.13 3.94 10.94
CA LEU A 92 -1.08 4.11 10.17
C LEU A 92 -2.01 5.15 10.79
N GLY A 93 -2.06 5.20 12.14
CA GLY A 93 -2.76 6.26 12.88
C GLY A 93 -2.11 7.64 12.74
N LEU A 94 -0.80 7.72 12.46
CA LEU A 94 -0.05 8.96 12.31
C LEU A 94 0.00 9.49 10.85
N ASN A 95 -0.70 8.86 9.91
CA ASN A 95 -0.69 9.28 8.50
C ASN A 95 0.74 9.44 7.95
N SER A 96 1.58 8.39 8.09
CA SER A 96 3.01 8.43 7.73
C SER A 96 3.27 8.78 6.28
N GLY A 97 2.27 8.55 5.40
CA GLY A 97 2.38 8.83 3.97
C GLY A 97 3.04 7.73 3.15
N ALA A 98 3.40 6.59 3.74
CA ALA A 98 3.90 5.45 2.98
C ALA A 98 2.81 4.80 2.12
N ASP A 99 3.22 4.19 0.99
CA ASP A 99 2.30 3.57 0.04
C ASP A 99 2.03 2.10 0.34
N ASP A 100 3.01 1.39 0.93
CA ASP A 100 2.85 0.00 1.38
C ASP A 100 3.85 -0.30 2.53
N TYR A 101 3.64 -1.45 3.21
CA TYR A 101 4.43 -1.88 4.36
C TYR A 101 4.76 -3.36 4.28
N VAL A 102 5.94 -3.73 4.80
CA VAL A 102 6.37 -5.11 4.97
C VAL A 102 6.89 -5.31 6.39
N CYS A 103 6.38 -6.34 7.07
CA CYS A 103 6.84 -6.68 8.41
C CYS A 103 8.08 -7.58 8.35
N LYS A 104 9.10 -7.25 9.15
CA LYS A 104 10.24 -8.13 9.41
C LYS A 104 9.80 -9.25 10.41
N PRO A 105 10.17 -10.53 10.22
CA PRO A 105 10.94 -11.05 9.09
C PRO A 105 10.10 -11.22 7.82
N PHE A 106 10.67 -10.90 6.67
CA PHE A 106 10.00 -10.96 5.38
C PHE A 106 10.73 -11.91 4.40
N SER A 107 9.99 -12.36 3.40
CA SER A 107 10.59 -13.00 2.23
C SER A 107 11.07 -11.93 1.23
N PRO A 108 12.31 -12.00 0.71
CA PRO A 108 12.74 -11.09 -0.36
C PRO A 108 11.79 -11.09 -1.56
N ARG A 109 11.21 -12.24 -1.90
CA ARG A 109 10.21 -12.35 -2.97
C ARG A 109 8.95 -11.52 -2.70
N GLU A 110 8.52 -11.43 -1.44
CA GLU A 110 7.40 -10.58 -1.05
C GLU A 110 7.74 -9.11 -1.30
N VAL A 111 8.92 -8.66 -0.87
CA VAL A 111 9.39 -7.29 -1.11
C VAL A 111 9.44 -6.99 -2.61
N MET A 112 9.98 -7.88 -3.43
CA MET A 112 10.05 -7.71 -4.89
C MET A 112 8.66 -7.60 -5.52
N ALA A 113 7.71 -8.42 -5.11
CA ALA A 113 6.33 -8.36 -5.60
C ALA A 113 5.68 -6.99 -5.29
N ARG A 114 5.92 -6.44 -4.09
CA ARG A 114 5.41 -5.13 -3.68
C ARG A 114 6.10 -3.98 -4.43
N VAL A 115 7.41 -4.05 -4.61
CA VAL A 115 8.17 -3.10 -5.43
C VAL A 115 7.60 -3.01 -6.85
N GLN A 116 7.39 -4.15 -7.50
CA GLN A 116 6.80 -4.20 -8.84
C GLN A 116 5.38 -3.61 -8.86
N ALA A 117 4.56 -3.90 -7.85
CA ALA A 117 3.22 -3.35 -7.75
C ALA A 117 3.22 -1.81 -7.57
N LEU A 118 4.12 -1.28 -6.74
CA LEU A 118 4.27 0.16 -6.50
C LEU A 118 4.75 0.89 -7.77
N LEU A 119 5.76 0.35 -8.45
CA LEU A 119 6.27 0.93 -9.68
C LEU A 119 5.23 0.96 -10.79
N ARG A 120 4.47 -0.14 -10.99
CA ARG A 120 3.35 -0.16 -11.97
C ARG A 120 2.32 0.92 -11.68
N ARG A 121 2.04 1.19 -10.40
CA ARG A 121 1.12 2.25 -9.97
C ARG A 121 1.63 3.65 -10.31
N ALA A 122 2.90 3.92 -9.99
CA ALA A 122 3.54 5.21 -10.24
C ALA A 122 3.61 5.54 -11.74
N GLU A 123 3.71 4.52 -12.61
CA GLU A 123 3.71 4.71 -14.07
C GLU A 123 2.37 5.11 -14.66
N GLY A 124 1.32 5.17 -13.85
CA GLY A 124 -0.04 5.29 -14.40
C GLY A 124 -0.44 4.11 -15.28
N ARG A 125 0.37 3.06 -15.34
CA ARG A 125 0.11 1.81 -16.06
C ARG A 125 -0.84 0.86 -15.32
N VAL A 126 -1.64 1.37 -14.40
CA VAL A 126 -2.98 0.83 -14.30
C VAL A 126 -3.65 1.33 -15.57
N SER A 127 -3.43 0.59 -16.67
CA SER A 127 -4.20 0.75 -17.89
C SER A 127 -5.62 1.06 -17.48
N GLN A 128 -6.26 2.03 -18.13
CA GLN A 128 -7.71 2.12 -18.26
C GLN A 128 -8.28 0.93 -19.07
N THR A 129 -7.61 -0.22 -19.05
CA THR A 129 -8.24 -1.50 -19.36
C THR A 129 -9.28 -1.68 -18.28
N ALA A 130 -10.50 -1.36 -18.64
CA ALA A 130 -11.75 -1.44 -17.93
C ALA A 130 -11.58 -1.93 -16.49
N ARG A 131 -11.48 -1.00 -15.55
CA ARG A 131 -11.56 -1.35 -14.12
C ARG A 131 -12.82 -2.19 -13.97
N PRO A 132 -12.77 -3.36 -13.35
CA PRO A 132 -13.97 -4.19 -13.22
C PRO A 132 -15.05 -3.52 -12.35
N TRP A 133 -14.75 -2.36 -11.78
CA TRP A 133 -15.67 -1.61 -10.94
C TRP A 133 -16.00 -0.23 -11.48
N GLN A 134 -17.21 0.22 -11.15
CA GLN A 134 -17.70 1.58 -11.34
C GLN A 134 -18.21 2.11 -10.00
N VAL A 135 -17.92 3.36 -9.68
CA VAL A 135 -18.37 4.03 -8.44
C VAL A 135 -19.36 5.12 -8.81
N ASP A 136 -20.55 5.04 -8.22
CA ASP A 136 -21.58 6.09 -8.27
C ASP A 136 -21.67 6.73 -6.87
N ASP A 137 -20.97 7.85 -6.69
CA ASP A 137 -20.92 8.57 -5.42
C ASP A 137 -22.27 9.18 -5.04
N ALA A 138 -23.06 9.62 -6.01
CA ALA A 138 -24.36 10.21 -5.77
C ALA A 138 -25.38 9.17 -5.30
N GLY A 139 -25.33 7.97 -5.89
CA GLY A 139 -26.19 6.84 -5.52
C GLY A 139 -25.65 5.99 -4.38
N LEU A 140 -24.44 6.28 -3.84
CA LEU A 140 -23.75 5.49 -2.81
C LEU A 140 -23.66 4.00 -3.17
N ARG A 141 -23.30 3.68 -4.42
CA ARG A 141 -23.25 2.32 -4.92
C ARG A 141 -22.00 2.05 -5.77
N ILE A 142 -21.60 0.79 -5.81
CA ILE A 142 -20.47 0.30 -6.57
C ILE A 142 -20.94 -0.87 -7.42
N ALA A 143 -20.60 -0.85 -8.71
CA ALA A 143 -20.79 -2.00 -9.59
C ALA A 143 -19.47 -2.74 -9.79
N TRP A 144 -19.57 -4.05 -9.99
CA TRP A 144 -18.49 -4.94 -10.36
C TRP A 144 -18.88 -5.70 -11.63
N HIS A 145 -18.07 -5.58 -12.69
CA HIS A 145 -18.43 -6.08 -14.03
C HIS A 145 -19.87 -5.70 -14.48
N GLY A 146 -20.29 -4.47 -14.17
CA GLY A 146 -21.62 -3.96 -14.49
C GLY A 146 -22.75 -4.39 -13.55
N GLN A 147 -22.47 -5.24 -12.55
CA GLN A 147 -23.47 -5.66 -11.55
C GLN A 147 -23.34 -4.83 -10.27
N TRP A 148 -24.45 -4.20 -9.82
CA TRP A 148 -24.47 -3.37 -8.62
C TRP A 148 -24.42 -4.21 -7.35
N LEU A 149 -23.49 -3.88 -6.45
CA LEU A 149 -23.43 -4.47 -5.11
C LEU A 149 -24.48 -3.82 -4.20
N THR A 150 -25.18 -4.62 -3.41
CA THR A 150 -26.07 -4.14 -2.35
C THR A 150 -25.25 -3.80 -1.11
N LEU A 151 -24.80 -2.55 -0.98
CA LEU A 151 -23.93 -2.09 0.09
C LEU A 151 -24.71 -1.27 1.11
N THR A 152 -24.35 -1.39 2.40
CA THR A 152 -24.72 -0.39 3.39
C THR A 152 -23.89 0.88 3.20
N PRO A 153 -24.32 2.06 3.71
CA PRO A 153 -23.55 3.30 3.58
C PRO A 153 -22.11 3.19 4.11
N LEU A 154 -21.88 2.45 5.19
CA LEU A 154 -20.55 2.20 5.74
C LEU A 154 -19.72 1.30 4.82
N GLU A 155 -20.28 0.20 4.33
CA GLU A 155 -19.60 -0.69 3.39
C GLU A 155 -19.24 0.02 2.07
N PHE A 156 -20.13 0.89 1.58
CA PHE A 156 -19.85 1.73 0.41
C PHE A 156 -18.62 2.60 0.64
N ARG A 157 -18.59 3.38 1.74
CA ARG A 157 -17.47 4.28 2.05
C ARG A 157 -16.16 3.53 2.22
N MET A 158 -16.17 2.42 2.97
CA MET A 158 -14.99 1.57 3.15
C MET A 158 -14.47 1.03 1.82
N PHE A 159 -15.36 0.47 0.99
CA PHE A 159 -14.96 -0.10 -0.29
C PHE A 159 -14.50 0.98 -1.28
N ARG A 160 -15.20 2.12 -1.34
CA ARG A 160 -14.79 3.28 -2.12
C ARG A 160 -13.38 3.76 -1.75
N GLN A 161 -13.09 3.82 -0.45
CA GLN A 161 -11.74 4.19 0.04
C GLN A 161 -10.68 3.18 -0.41
N LEU A 162 -10.94 1.89 -0.27
CA LEU A 162 -10.05 0.84 -0.73
C LEU A 162 -9.83 0.92 -2.26
N LEU A 163 -10.88 1.17 -3.05
CA LEU A 163 -10.82 1.30 -4.51
C LEU A 163 -10.17 2.59 -4.98
N SER A 164 -10.14 3.64 -4.16
CA SER A 164 -9.52 4.93 -4.52
C SER A 164 -8.00 4.83 -4.68
N GLN A 165 -7.37 3.95 -3.88
CA GLN A 165 -5.93 3.72 -3.90
C GLN A 165 -5.64 2.20 -3.83
N PRO A 166 -5.83 1.47 -4.95
CA PRO A 166 -5.58 0.04 -4.97
C PRO A 166 -4.14 -0.29 -4.55
N GLY A 167 -3.97 -1.31 -3.71
CA GLY A 167 -2.71 -1.76 -3.16
C GLY A 167 -2.20 -0.95 -1.96
N ARG A 168 -2.81 0.20 -1.62
CA ARG A 168 -2.53 0.89 -0.35
C ARG A 168 -3.19 0.14 0.80
N VAL A 169 -2.45 0.02 1.91
CA VAL A 169 -2.99 -0.51 3.16
C VAL A 169 -3.69 0.61 3.92
N PHE A 170 -4.93 0.38 4.31
CA PHE A 170 -5.71 1.25 5.19
C PHE A 170 -5.86 0.59 6.56
N SER A 171 -5.60 1.34 7.64
CA SER A 171 -5.86 0.85 8.99
C SER A 171 -7.35 0.70 9.24
N ARG A 172 -7.71 -0.09 10.29
CA ARG A 172 -9.09 -0.18 10.74
C ARG A 172 -9.66 1.18 11.12
N ALA A 173 -8.86 2.01 11.80
CA ALA A 173 -9.24 3.37 12.17
C ALA A 173 -9.52 4.24 10.93
N GLN A 174 -8.64 4.23 9.92
CA GLN A 174 -8.86 4.99 8.67
C GLN A 174 -10.12 4.56 7.93
N LEU A 175 -10.41 3.25 7.89
CA LEU A 175 -11.64 2.73 7.27
C LEU A 175 -12.89 3.11 8.07
N LEU A 176 -12.77 3.29 9.38
CA LEU A 176 -13.86 3.72 10.26
C LEU A 176 -14.11 5.22 10.14
N GLU A 177 -13.06 6.05 10.12
CA GLU A 177 -13.15 7.51 9.99
C GLU A 177 -13.87 7.96 8.72
N SER A 178 -13.76 7.18 7.63
CA SER A 178 -14.53 7.43 6.40
C SER A 178 -16.05 7.36 6.63
N GLY A 179 -16.49 6.88 7.80
CA GLY A 179 -17.88 6.60 8.17
C GLY A 179 -18.66 7.73 8.83
N HIS A 180 -18.08 8.91 9.13
CA HIS A 180 -18.68 10.01 9.94
C HIS A 180 -19.20 9.63 11.34
N ALA A 181 -18.90 10.51 12.27
CA ALA A 181 -19.26 10.86 13.65
C ALA A 181 -20.28 10.04 14.48
N GLU A 182 -21.06 9.11 13.93
CA GLU A 182 -22.09 8.41 14.71
C GLU A 182 -21.62 7.10 15.37
N THR A 183 -20.36 6.70 15.15
CA THR A 183 -19.85 5.40 15.65
C THR A 183 -18.57 5.55 16.47
N ARG A 184 -18.53 6.50 17.41
CA ARG A 184 -17.37 6.68 18.33
C ARG A 184 -17.13 5.51 19.29
N ASP A 185 -18.03 4.54 19.34
CA ASP A 185 -17.95 3.42 20.30
C ASP A 185 -17.88 2.03 19.64
N VAL A 186 -17.52 1.99 18.35
CA VAL A 186 -17.53 0.74 17.56
C VAL A 186 -16.11 0.21 17.42
N GLY A 187 -15.75 -0.78 18.22
CA GLY A 187 -14.42 -1.40 18.23
C GLY A 187 -14.03 -2.07 16.89
N ASP A 188 -12.75 -2.38 16.74
CA ASP A 188 -12.09 -3.00 15.57
C ASP A 188 -12.82 -4.21 14.96
N ARG A 189 -13.55 -4.98 15.79
CA ARG A 189 -14.33 -6.15 15.36
C ARG A 189 -15.43 -5.82 14.34
N VAL A 190 -15.94 -4.59 14.32
CA VAL A 190 -16.98 -4.20 13.36
C VAL A 190 -16.39 -4.07 11.96
N ILE A 191 -15.19 -3.53 11.82
CA ILE A 191 -14.52 -3.42 10.53
C ILE A 191 -14.28 -4.81 9.93
N ASP A 192 -13.76 -5.75 10.73
CA ASP A 192 -13.49 -7.11 10.27
C ASP A 192 -14.77 -7.80 9.78
N THR A 193 -15.89 -7.59 10.49
CA THR A 193 -17.20 -8.10 10.08
C THR A 193 -17.69 -7.45 8.78
N ARG A 194 -17.49 -6.14 8.60
CA ARG A 194 -17.87 -5.42 7.38
C ARG A 194 -17.03 -5.86 6.19
N ILE A 195 -15.74 -6.06 6.37
CA ILE A 195 -14.85 -6.60 5.32
C ILE A 195 -15.29 -8.01 4.91
N LYS A 196 -15.59 -8.88 5.87
CA LYS A 196 -16.14 -10.21 5.57
C LYS A 196 -17.42 -10.13 4.72
N ASN A 197 -18.31 -9.20 5.05
CA ASN A 197 -19.54 -8.98 4.29
C ASN A 197 -19.26 -8.42 2.89
N LEU A 198 -18.33 -7.49 2.76
CA LEU A 198 -17.89 -6.95 1.46
C LEU A 198 -17.34 -8.04 0.55
N ARG A 199 -16.46 -8.91 1.06
CA ARG A 199 -15.92 -10.05 0.30
C ARG A 199 -17.03 -10.95 -0.22
N ARG A 200 -17.98 -11.31 0.65
CA ARG A 200 -19.13 -12.14 0.26
C ARG A 200 -20.01 -11.47 -0.80
N LYS A 201 -20.28 -10.17 -0.67
CA LYS A 201 -21.08 -9.40 -1.64
C LYS A 201 -20.35 -9.26 -2.98
N LEU A 202 -19.03 -9.09 -2.95
CA LEU A 202 -18.21 -9.05 -4.16
C LEU A 202 -18.23 -10.41 -4.87
N GLN A 203 -18.10 -11.51 -4.14
CA GLN A 203 -18.21 -12.87 -4.70
C GLN A 203 -19.58 -13.15 -5.32
N ALA A 204 -20.66 -12.62 -4.73
CA ALA A 204 -22.00 -12.77 -5.24
C ALA A 204 -22.23 -12.13 -6.63
N VAL A 205 -21.40 -11.16 -7.02
CA VAL A 205 -21.42 -10.52 -8.34
C VAL A 205 -20.24 -10.96 -9.22
N GLY A 206 -19.67 -12.12 -8.95
CA GLY A 206 -18.57 -12.69 -9.75
C GLY A 206 -17.20 -12.08 -9.53
N GLY A 207 -17.03 -11.26 -8.48
CA GLY A 207 -15.74 -10.74 -8.09
C GLY A 207 -14.96 -11.72 -7.20
N ASP A 208 -13.63 -11.55 -7.14
CA ASP A 208 -12.79 -12.29 -6.22
C ASP A 208 -12.76 -11.56 -4.86
N GLY A 209 -13.27 -12.22 -3.79
CA GLY A 209 -13.24 -11.67 -2.45
C GLY A 209 -11.83 -11.49 -1.89
N ASP A 210 -10.86 -12.26 -2.38
CA ASP A 210 -9.47 -12.22 -1.92
C ASP A 210 -8.74 -10.96 -2.42
N CYS A 211 -9.30 -10.23 -3.40
CA CYS A 211 -8.78 -8.93 -3.80
C CYS A 211 -8.84 -7.88 -2.66
N ILE A 212 -9.67 -8.08 -1.64
CA ILE A 212 -9.58 -7.31 -0.39
C ILE A 212 -8.68 -8.12 0.57
N ALA A 213 -7.39 -7.92 0.49
CA ALA A 213 -6.39 -8.62 1.30
C ALA A 213 -6.37 -8.11 2.74
N SER A 214 -6.24 -9.05 3.70
CA SER A 214 -5.95 -8.69 5.10
C SER A 214 -4.44 -8.54 5.27
N VAL A 215 -4.01 -7.43 5.85
CA VAL A 215 -2.63 -7.22 6.28
C VAL A 215 -2.61 -7.41 7.79
N TYR A 216 -2.03 -8.52 8.22
CA TYR A 216 -2.06 -8.94 9.62
C TYR A 216 -1.55 -7.85 10.56
N GLY A 217 -2.32 -7.56 11.62
CA GLY A 217 -2.01 -6.52 12.61
C GLY A 217 -2.15 -5.07 12.11
N VAL A 218 -2.40 -4.84 10.82
CA VAL A 218 -2.41 -3.51 10.19
C VAL A 218 -3.82 -3.09 9.78
N GLY A 219 -4.43 -3.83 8.89
CA GLY A 219 -5.71 -3.46 8.30
C GLY A 219 -6.00 -4.20 7.01
N TYR A 220 -6.44 -3.47 5.99
CA TYR A 220 -6.91 -4.04 4.74
C TYR A 220 -6.38 -3.28 3.52
N ARG A 221 -6.21 -4.00 2.43
CA ARG A 221 -5.76 -3.49 1.14
C ARG A 221 -6.64 -4.09 0.03
N PHE A 222 -6.90 -3.29 -0.99
CA PHE A 222 -7.51 -3.79 -2.21
C PHE A 222 -6.42 -4.01 -3.27
N ASP A 223 -6.30 -5.23 -3.75
CA ASP A 223 -5.41 -5.59 -4.85
C ASP A 223 -6.24 -5.75 -6.13
N ILE A 224 -5.80 -5.11 -7.22
CA ILE A 224 -6.50 -5.25 -8.51
C ILE A 224 -6.37 -6.70 -8.95
N PRO A 225 -7.48 -7.43 -9.19
CA PRO A 225 -7.39 -8.79 -9.71
C PRO A 225 -6.56 -8.82 -10.99
N ALA A 226 -5.63 -9.75 -11.07
CA ALA A 226 -4.97 -10.05 -12.35
C ALA A 226 -6.08 -10.37 -13.33
N GLY A 227 -6.22 -9.58 -14.40
CA GLY A 227 -7.26 -9.82 -15.40
C GLY A 227 -7.16 -11.29 -15.84
N ASN A 228 -8.24 -12.03 -15.75
CA ASN A 228 -8.35 -13.31 -16.40
C ASN A 228 -8.17 -13.05 -17.90
N GLY A 229 -6.93 -13.11 -18.38
CA GLY A 229 -6.65 -13.40 -19.77
C GLY A 229 -7.22 -14.78 -19.99
N GLY A 230 -8.45 -14.84 -20.49
CA GLY A 230 -9.02 -16.07 -21.00
C GLY A 230 -8.17 -16.62 -22.15
N PRO A 231 -8.28 -17.92 -22.42
CA PRO A 231 -7.46 -18.64 -23.37
C PRO A 231 -7.56 -18.08 -24.79
#